data_c852af86e396f3a4d89a262d245978c5
#
_entry.id   c852af86e396f3a4d89a262d245978c5
#
_cell.length_a   1.000
_cell.length_b   1.000
_cell.length_c   1.000
_cell.angle_alpha   90.00
_cell.angle_beta   90.00
_cell.angle_gamma   90.00
#
_symmetry.space_group_name_H-M   'P 1'
#
loop_
_entity.id
_entity.type
_entity.pdbx_description
1 polymer ?
#
loop_
_entity_poly.entity_id
_entity_poly.type
_entity_poly.pdbx_seq_one_letter_code
_entity_poly.pdbx_strand_id
1 'polypeptide(L)'
;MLFLHEIHEVIAGRMDKFEELVRTAWRSSIEETGDARLCWFWDHTHGTGPSYQAITVTAVRDWAAWGAIVERGRKDGRAADWNRRVGEVRRDVTQKMLQPTAWSPLQEVDLTAPPAAGTTEHPTMYLHDTGWPFAGKLDDYAAALGSIFYPQVKDTKMISIEACWTVAPGTGRHHEVVLLQKILDWDRFAHLLTHGMTGQQGGGWMVEGLKFRDRWESKLLRCAHWSPRQ
;
A
#
# COMPACT_ATOMS: atom_id res chain seq x y z
N MET A 1 -13.80 7.27 -2.88
CA MET A 1 -13.30 5.86 -2.98
C MET A 1 -12.58 5.48 -1.71
N LEU A 2 -12.58 4.22 -1.33
CA LEU A 2 -11.86 3.66 -0.18
C LEU A 2 -10.80 2.68 -0.69
N PHE A 3 -9.79 2.42 0.14
CA PHE A 3 -8.74 1.44 -0.17
C PHE A 3 -8.56 0.50 1.01
N LEU A 4 -8.94 -0.77 0.85
CA LEU A 4 -8.64 -1.82 1.83
C LEU A 4 -7.16 -2.15 1.73
N HIS A 5 -6.44 -1.86 2.78
CA HIS A 5 -5.01 -2.16 2.92
C HIS A 5 -4.85 -3.34 3.87
N GLU A 6 -4.14 -4.36 3.43
CA GLU A 6 -3.93 -5.58 4.21
C GLU A 6 -2.44 -5.91 4.25
N ILE A 7 -1.95 -6.24 5.44
CA ILE A 7 -0.61 -6.79 5.67
C ILE A 7 -0.79 -8.24 6.10
N HIS A 8 -0.32 -9.16 5.28
CA HIS A 8 -0.47 -10.59 5.48
C HIS A 8 0.82 -11.21 5.99
N GLU A 9 0.75 -11.95 7.11
CA GLU A 9 1.86 -12.77 7.61
C GLU A 9 1.76 -14.16 7.00
N VAL A 10 2.53 -14.40 5.96
CA VAL A 10 2.53 -15.66 5.21
C VAL A 10 3.37 -16.71 5.94
N ILE A 11 2.93 -17.96 5.93
CA ILE A 11 3.72 -19.08 6.48
C ILE A 11 4.98 -19.27 5.64
N ALA A 12 6.12 -19.44 6.28
CA ALA A 12 7.41 -19.66 5.59
C ALA A 12 7.32 -20.76 4.54
N GLY A 13 7.81 -20.48 3.32
CA GLY A 13 7.76 -21.40 2.18
C GLY A 13 6.37 -21.51 1.52
N ARG A 14 5.41 -20.64 1.85
CA ARG A 14 4.06 -20.65 1.29
C ARG A 14 3.70 -19.40 0.47
N MET A 15 4.68 -18.52 0.21
CA MET A 15 4.43 -17.25 -0.49
C MET A 15 3.83 -17.47 -1.88
N ASP A 16 4.38 -18.38 -2.69
CA ASP A 16 3.89 -18.64 -4.04
C ASP A 16 2.42 -19.13 -4.03
N LYS A 17 2.10 -19.99 -3.05
CA LYS A 17 0.73 -20.50 -2.90
C LYS A 17 -0.22 -19.41 -2.39
N PHE A 18 0.23 -18.54 -1.52
CA PHE A 18 -0.55 -17.38 -1.06
C PHE A 18 -0.81 -16.42 -2.22
N GLU A 19 0.22 -16.07 -2.97
CA GLU A 19 0.11 -15.22 -4.17
C GLU A 19 -0.89 -15.79 -5.19
N GLU A 20 -0.80 -17.09 -5.47
CA GLU A 20 -1.75 -17.78 -6.37
C GLU A 20 -3.20 -17.70 -5.86
N LEU A 21 -3.42 -17.87 -4.55
CA LEU A 21 -4.74 -17.73 -3.94
C LEU A 21 -5.30 -16.31 -4.05
N VAL A 22 -4.46 -15.30 -3.83
CA VAL A 22 -4.87 -13.91 -4.00
C VAL A 22 -5.21 -13.62 -5.45
N ARG A 23 -4.36 -14.05 -6.37
CA ARG A 23 -4.52 -13.83 -7.82
C ARG A 23 -5.79 -14.46 -8.38
N THR A 24 -6.12 -15.68 -7.97
CA THR A 24 -7.20 -16.48 -8.56
C THR A 24 -8.50 -16.44 -7.76
N ALA A 25 -8.45 -16.58 -6.44
CA ALA A 25 -9.64 -16.70 -5.61
C ALA A 25 -10.08 -15.35 -5.02
N TRP A 26 -9.19 -14.62 -4.35
CA TRP A 26 -9.53 -13.33 -3.76
C TRP A 26 -9.94 -12.33 -4.82
N ARG A 27 -9.09 -12.15 -5.82
CA ARG A 27 -9.35 -11.22 -6.91
C ARG A 27 -10.67 -11.49 -7.60
N SER A 28 -10.94 -12.73 -8.00
CA SER A 28 -12.19 -13.10 -8.68
C SER A 28 -13.42 -12.83 -7.79
N SER A 29 -13.31 -13.07 -6.49
CA SER A 29 -14.41 -12.83 -5.56
C SER A 29 -14.68 -11.36 -5.31
N ILE A 30 -13.64 -10.54 -5.16
CA ILE A 30 -13.78 -9.12 -4.82
C ILE A 30 -14.22 -8.29 -6.04
N GLU A 31 -13.76 -8.64 -7.24
CA GLU A 31 -14.02 -7.91 -8.48
C GLU A 31 -15.35 -8.28 -9.17
N GLU A 32 -16.05 -9.31 -8.71
CA GLU A 32 -17.22 -9.88 -9.37
C GLU A 32 -18.33 -8.87 -9.72
N THR A 33 -18.59 -7.91 -8.83
CA THR A 33 -19.68 -6.91 -9.05
C THR A 33 -19.19 -5.60 -9.66
N GLY A 34 -17.89 -5.42 -9.85
CA GLY A 34 -17.34 -4.14 -10.26
C GLY A 34 -17.37 -3.06 -9.17
N ASP A 35 -17.62 -3.46 -7.91
CA ASP A 35 -17.67 -2.54 -6.77
C ASP A 35 -16.32 -2.39 -6.07
N ALA A 36 -15.40 -3.30 -6.34
CA ALA A 36 -14.05 -3.29 -5.82
C ALA A 36 -13.07 -3.87 -6.84
N ARG A 37 -11.78 -3.57 -6.64
CA ARG A 37 -10.70 -4.05 -7.48
C ARG A 37 -9.41 -4.15 -6.71
N LEU A 38 -8.72 -5.30 -6.81
CA LEU A 38 -7.34 -5.42 -6.36
C LEU A 38 -6.48 -4.46 -7.19
N CYS A 39 -5.75 -3.57 -6.52
CA CYS A 39 -4.84 -2.62 -7.18
C CYS A 39 -3.42 -3.14 -7.17
N TRP A 40 -2.92 -3.56 -6.02
CA TRP A 40 -1.55 -4.00 -5.87
C TRP A 40 -1.44 -5.25 -5.00
N PHE A 41 -0.45 -6.04 -5.35
CA PHE A 41 0.14 -7.09 -4.52
C PHE A 41 1.64 -6.87 -4.48
N TRP A 42 2.19 -6.78 -3.27
CA TRP A 42 3.62 -6.64 -3.04
C TRP A 42 4.11 -7.69 -2.05
N ASP A 43 5.37 -8.07 -2.20
CA ASP A 43 6.16 -8.73 -1.18
C ASP A 43 7.35 -7.86 -0.74
N HIS A 44 7.86 -8.10 0.46
CA HIS A 44 9.06 -7.41 0.93
C HIS A 44 10.28 -7.83 0.12
N THR A 45 11.09 -6.84 -0.29
CA THR A 45 12.41 -7.12 -0.82
C THR A 45 13.27 -7.78 0.26
N HIS A 46 13.95 -8.85 -0.11
CA HIS A 46 14.75 -9.63 0.83
C HIS A 46 15.72 -8.76 1.65
N GLY A 47 15.69 -8.91 2.97
CA GLY A 47 16.56 -8.18 3.90
C GLY A 47 16.12 -6.75 4.23
N THR A 48 14.98 -6.26 3.72
CA THR A 48 14.52 -4.89 3.94
C THR A 48 13.33 -4.75 4.89
N GLY A 49 12.88 -5.84 5.50
CA GLY A 49 11.75 -5.82 6.42
C GLY A 49 11.40 -7.21 6.95
N PRO A 50 10.20 -7.37 7.54
CA PRO A 50 9.75 -8.67 8.02
C PRO A 50 9.71 -9.71 6.90
N SER A 51 10.34 -10.86 7.13
CA SER A 51 10.29 -11.98 6.18
C SER A 51 8.88 -12.54 6.08
N TYR A 52 8.54 -13.06 4.89
CA TYR A 52 7.27 -13.73 4.62
C TYR A 52 6.05 -12.85 4.81
N GLN A 53 6.19 -11.56 4.58
CA GLN A 53 5.08 -10.63 4.63
C GLN A 53 4.71 -10.16 3.22
N ALA A 54 3.41 -10.15 2.90
CA ALA A 54 2.87 -9.57 1.69
C ALA A 54 1.91 -8.43 2.04
N ILE A 55 1.77 -7.47 1.12
CA ILE A 55 0.85 -6.34 1.29
C ILE A 55 -0.07 -6.30 0.08
N THR A 56 -1.37 -6.13 0.31
CA THR A 56 -2.35 -5.90 -0.76
C THR A 56 -3.08 -4.58 -0.53
N VAL A 57 -3.45 -3.94 -1.64
CA VAL A 57 -4.37 -2.80 -1.64
C VAL A 57 -5.48 -3.05 -2.63
N THR A 58 -6.70 -3.01 -2.15
CA THR A 58 -7.92 -3.18 -2.93
C THR A 58 -8.73 -1.88 -2.90
N ALA A 59 -8.98 -1.29 -4.06
CA ALA A 59 -9.91 -0.17 -4.18
C ALA A 59 -11.34 -0.66 -4.00
N VAL A 60 -12.13 0.10 -3.26
CA VAL A 60 -13.56 -0.16 -3.03
C VAL A 60 -14.32 1.13 -3.29
N ARG A 61 -15.42 1.06 -4.00
CA ARG A 61 -16.17 2.24 -4.41
C ARG A 61 -16.55 3.13 -3.21
N ASP A 62 -17.14 2.55 -2.20
CA ASP A 62 -17.60 3.23 -0.99
C ASP A 62 -17.92 2.22 0.14
N TRP A 63 -18.37 2.73 1.29
CA TRP A 63 -18.75 1.89 2.44
C TRP A 63 -19.93 0.97 2.17
N ALA A 64 -20.89 1.40 1.35
CA ALA A 64 -22.05 0.59 1.01
C ALA A 64 -21.63 -0.61 0.14
N ALA A 65 -20.76 -0.38 -0.83
CA ALA A 65 -20.13 -1.42 -1.65
C ALA A 65 -19.36 -2.43 -0.78
N TRP A 66 -18.54 -1.94 0.16
CA TRP A 66 -17.84 -2.83 1.09
C TRP A 66 -18.79 -3.69 1.92
N GLY A 67 -19.84 -3.08 2.49
CA GLY A 67 -20.86 -3.81 3.23
C GLY A 67 -21.56 -4.89 2.38
N ALA A 68 -21.89 -4.57 1.13
CA ALA A 68 -22.51 -5.53 0.20
C ALA A 68 -21.57 -6.70 -0.14
N ILE A 69 -20.26 -6.44 -0.33
CA ILE A 69 -19.25 -7.48 -0.58
C ILE A 69 -19.15 -8.44 0.61
N VAL A 70 -19.05 -7.90 1.83
CA VAL A 70 -18.96 -8.71 3.06
C VAL A 70 -20.22 -9.55 3.26
N GLU A 71 -21.38 -8.95 3.09
CA GLU A 71 -22.67 -9.64 3.27
C GLU A 71 -22.86 -10.76 2.22
N ARG A 72 -22.51 -10.52 0.96
CA ARG A 72 -22.52 -11.52 -0.10
C ARG A 72 -21.59 -12.68 0.24
N GLY A 73 -20.34 -12.41 0.59
CA GLY A 73 -19.37 -13.44 0.93
C GLY A 73 -19.81 -14.32 2.12
N ARG A 74 -20.57 -13.75 3.06
CA ARG A 74 -21.18 -14.53 4.15
C ARG A 74 -22.32 -15.42 3.68
N LYS A 75 -23.21 -14.90 2.82
CA LYS A 75 -24.39 -15.62 2.34
C LYS A 75 -24.06 -16.79 1.42
N ASP A 76 -23.11 -16.62 0.53
CA ASP A 76 -22.74 -17.64 -0.47
C ASP A 76 -21.60 -18.57 -0.03
N GLY A 77 -21.14 -18.42 1.21
CA GLY A 77 -20.10 -19.26 1.80
C GLY A 77 -18.67 -18.95 1.31
N ARG A 78 -18.47 -17.99 0.41
CA ARG A 78 -17.13 -17.65 -0.12
C ARG A 78 -16.16 -17.17 0.94
N ALA A 79 -16.67 -16.41 1.93
CA ALA A 79 -15.82 -15.97 3.04
C ALA A 79 -15.29 -17.16 3.86
N ALA A 80 -16.12 -18.18 4.08
CA ALA A 80 -15.71 -19.39 4.80
C ALA A 80 -14.70 -20.21 3.98
N ASP A 81 -14.93 -20.38 2.67
CA ASP A 81 -13.98 -21.07 1.78
C ASP A 81 -12.65 -20.32 1.68
N TRP A 82 -12.67 -19.00 1.52
CA TRP A 82 -11.49 -18.17 1.55
C TRP A 82 -10.70 -18.34 2.85
N ASN A 83 -11.37 -18.19 4.01
CA ASN A 83 -10.72 -18.29 5.31
C ASN A 83 -10.10 -19.67 5.53
N ARG A 84 -10.76 -20.74 5.10
CA ARG A 84 -10.23 -22.10 5.16
C ARG A 84 -8.97 -22.24 4.32
N ARG A 85 -9.00 -21.82 3.06
CA ARG A 85 -7.88 -21.97 2.11
C ARG A 85 -6.69 -21.07 2.48
N VAL A 86 -6.97 -19.82 2.84
CA VAL A 86 -5.90 -18.88 3.21
C VAL A 86 -5.26 -19.23 4.55
N GLY A 87 -6.01 -19.83 5.48
CA GLY A 87 -5.48 -20.32 6.75
C GLY A 87 -4.41 -21.40 6.64
N GLU A 88 -4.32 -22.11 5.50
CA GLU A 88 -3.24 -23.08 5.22
C GLU A 88 -1.90 -22.41 4.85
N VAL A 89 -1.92 -21.14 4.48
CA VAL A 89 -0.77 -20.42 3.93
C VAL A 89 -0.46 -19.10 4.63
N ARG A 90 -1.39 -18.57 5.44
CA ARG A 90 -1.28 -17.29 6.14
C ARG A 90 -1.55 -17.47 7.62
N ARG A 91 -0.72 -16.89 8.49
CA ARG A 91 -0.89 -16.92 9.95
C ARG A 91 -1.82 -15.84 10.45
N ASP A 92 -1.66 -14.63 9.92
CA ASP A 92 -2.38 -13.45 10.38
C ASP A 92 -2.56 -12.43 9.27
N VAL A 93 -3.47 -11.50 9.48
CA VAL A 93 -3.68 -10.34 8.62
C VAL A 93 -4.08 -9.12 9.44
N THR A 94 -3.36 -8.02 9.23
CA THR A 94 -3.76 -6.72 9.75
C THR A 94 -4.42 -5.93 8.63
N GLN A 95 -5.63 -5.44 8.89
CA GLN A 95 -6.45 -4.72 7.90
C GLN A 95 -6.76 -3.31 8.38
N LYS A 96 -6.85 -2.39 7.43
CA LYS A 96 -7.35 -1.04 7.64
C LYS A 96 -7.97 -0.50 6.36
N MET A 97 -8.95 0.40 6.50
CA MET A 97 -9.50 1.13 5.38
C MET A 97 -8.81 2.48 5.27
N LEU A 98 -8.35 2.83 4.07
CA LEU A 98 -7.65 4.08 3.79
C LEU A 98 -8.53 5.01 2.97
N GLN A 99 -8.38 6.31 3.19
CA GLN A 99 -9.03 7.39 2.44
C GLN A 99 -7.96 8.30 1.83
N PRO A 100 -8.07 8.67 0.54
CA PRO A 100 -7.12 9.59 -0.07
C PRO A 100 -7.10 10.95 0.64
N THR A 101 -5.90 11.51 0.82
CA THR A 101 -5.78 12.93 1.19
C THR A 101 -6.19 13.81 0.00
N ALA A 102 -6.56 15.06 0.26
CA ALA A 102 -7.04 15.96 -0.79
C ALA A 102 -6.03 16.16 -1.96
N TRP A 103 -4.74 16.05 -1.68
CA TRP A 103 -3.67 16.22 -2.67
C TRP A 103 -3.14 14.88 -3.23
N SER A 104 -3.59 13.74 -2.73
CA SER A 104 -3.14 12.43 -3.22
C SER A 104 -3.27 12.33 -4.75
N PRO A 105 -2.23 11.92 -5.48
CA PRO A 105 -2.34 11.73 -6.92
C PRO A 105 -3.41 10.71 -7.30
N LEU A 106 -3.59 9.68 -6.47
CA LEU A 106 -4.64 8.69 -6.64
C LEU A 106 -5.86 9.03 -5.79
N GLN A 107 -6.90 9.55 -6.42
CA GLN A 107 -8.21 9.80 -5.82
C GLN A 107 -9.20 8.68 -6.11
N GLU A 108 -9.16 8.16 -7.34
CA GLU A 108 -10.10 7.16 -7.84
C GLU A 108 -9.38 6.14 -8.72
N VAL A 109 -9.94 4.96 -8.79
CA VAL A 109 -9.51 3.86 -9.65
C VAL A 109 -10.67 3.50 -10.57
N ASP A 110 -10.40 3.35 -11.86
CA ASP A 110 -11.36 2.70 -12.74
C ASP A 110 -11.44 1.21 -12.38
N LEU A 111 -12.55 0.83 -11.76
CA LEU A 111 -12.78 -0.53 -11.27
C LEU A 111 -12.96 -1.54 -12.42
N THR A 112 -13.13 -1.07 -13.67
CA THR A 112 -13.36 -1.89 -14.86
C THR A 112 -12.18 -1.94 -15.83
N ALA A 113 -11.16 -1.10 -15.62
CA ALA A 113 -10.00 -1.03 -16.50
C ALA A 113 -9.26 -2.38 -16.59
N PRO A 114 -8.68 -2.74 -17.73
CA PRO A 114 -7.84 -3.93 -17.82
C PRO A 114 -6.62 -3.77 -16.88
N PRO A 115 -6.14 -4.87 -16.29
CA PRO A 115 -4.94 -4.82 -15.45
C PRO A 115 -3.71 -4.45 -16.30
N ALA A 116 -2.80 -3.67 -15.71
CA ALA A 116 -1.47 -3.47 -16.27
C ALA A 116 -0.69 -4.79 -16.24
N ALA A 117 0.32 -4.88 -17.09
CA ALA A 117 1.26 -6.00 -17.10
C ALA A 117 2.66 -5.50 -16.75
N GLY A 118 3.26 -6.11 -15.76
CA GLY A 118 4.68 -5.94 -15.41
C GLY A 118 5.54 -7.06 -15.97
N THR A 119 6.82 -7.04 -15.64
CA THR A 119 7.77 -8.08 -16.02
C THR A 119 8.38 -8.75 -14.79
N THR A 120 8.81 -10.00 -14.94
CA THR A 120 9.55 -10.71 -13.88
C THR A 120 11.03 -10.35 -13.85
N GLU A 121 11.59 -9.88 -14.99
CA GLU A 121 13.00 -9.53 -15.10
C GLU A 121 13.33 -8.22 -14.39
N HIS A 122 12.40 -7.26 -14.49
CA HIS A 122 12.56 -5.93 -13.89
C HIS A 122 11.29 -5.59 -13.09
N PRO A 123 11.12 -6.16 -11.90
CA PRO A 123 9.95 -5.87 -11.09
C PRO A 123 9.92 -4.40 -10.66
N THR A 124 8.74 -3.83 -10.68
CA THR A 124 8.53 -2.47 -10.17
C THR A 124 8.72 -2.45 -8.66
N MET A 125 9.53 -1.49 -8.19
CA MET A 125 9.85 -1.34 -6.78
C MET A 125 9.12 -0.16 -6.17
N TYR A 126 8.70 -0.32 -4.92
CA TYR A 126 7.97 0.69 -4.19
C TYR A 126 8.55 0.94 -2.80
N LEU A 127 8.44 2.18 -2.33
CA LEU A 127 8.50 2.51 -0.92
C LEU A 127 7.07 2.64 -0.40
N HIS A 128 6.78 1.93 0.65
CA HIS A 128 5.54 2.03 1.39
C HIS A 128 5.84 2.59 2.77
N ASP A 129 5.57 3.86 2.93
CA ASP A 129 5.84 4.57 4.17
C ASP A 129 4.59 4.64 5.04
N THR A 130 4.78 4.45 6.33
CA THR A 130 3.76 4.70 7.33
C THR A 130 4.28 5.71 8.33
N GLY A 131 3.62 6.84 8.43
CA GLY A 131 3.91 7.90 9.41
C GLY A 131 2.86 7.96 10.50
N TRP A 132 3.30 8.18 11.75
CA TRP A 132 2.41 8.36 12.90
C TRP A 132 2.59 9.77 13.46
N PRO A 133 1.78 10.75 12.99
CA PRO A 133 1.85 12.10 13.48
C PRO A 133 1.44 12.19 14.97
N PHE A 134 1.91 13.23 15.63
CA PHE A 134 1.51 13.54 17.00
C PHE A 134 0.00 13.77 17.10
N ALA A 135 -0.54 13.60 18.30
CA ALA A 135 -1.96 13.84 18.56
C ALA A 135 -2.37 15.26 18.08
N GLY A 136 -3.44 15.34 17.31
CA GLY A 136 -3.93 16.59 16.72
C GLY A 136 -3.13 17.12 15.53
N LYS A 137 -2.14 16.35 15.01
CA LYS A 137 -1.29 16.76 13.88
C LYS A 137 -1.54 15.98 12.58
N LEU A 138 -2.60 15.17 12.52
CA LEU A 138 -2.87 14.35 11.34
C LEU A 138 -3.06 15.18 10.07
N ASP A 139 -3.94 16.18 10.13
CA ASP A 139 -4.26 17.01 8.97
C ASP A 139 -3.07 17.89 8.58
N ASP A 140 -2.37 18.49 9.57
CA ASP A 140 -1.16 19.27 9.34
C ASP A 140 -0.07 18.43 8.67
N TYR A 141 0.15 17.18 9.12
CA TYR A 141 1.13 16.29 8.55
C TYR A 141 0.76 15.87 7.12
N ALA A 142 -0.50 15.48 6.89
CA ALA A 142 -0.98 15.14 5.56
C ALA A 142 -0.85 16.32 4.58
N ALA A 143 -1.19 17.53 5.02
CA ALA A 143 -1.04 18.75 4.22
C ALA A 143 0.44 19.08 3.92
N ALA A 144 1.32 18.93 4.92
CA ALA A 144 2.75 19.18 4.77
C ALA A 144 3.43 18.19 3.79
N LEU A 145 2.99 16.92 3.77
CA LEU A 145 3.45 15.96 2.75
C LEU A 145 3.14 16.46 1.33
N GLY A 146 1.96 17.04 1.11
CA GLY A 146 1.57 17.60 -0.19
C GLY A 146 2.24 18.91 -0.55
N SER A 147 2.43 19.80 0.41
CA SER A 147 2.92 21.17 0.17
C SER A 147 4.44 21.33 0.29
N ILE A 148 5.10 20.44 1.03
CA ILE A 148 6.55 20.50 1.27
C ILE A 148 7.27 19.31 0.62
N PHE A 149 6.88 18.07 0.97
CA PHE A 149 7.59 16.88 0.49
C PHE A 149 7.35 16.61 -1.00
N TYR A 150 6.09 16.55 -1.43
CA TYR A 150 5.75 16.24 -2.82
C TYR A 150 6.43 17.16 -3.85
N PRO A 151 6.47 18.50 -3.69
CA PRO A 151 7.22 19.38 -4.59
C PRO A 151 8.72 19.10 -4.63
N GLN A 152 9.31 18.65 -3.52
CA GLN A 152 10.75 18.34 -3.48
C GLN A 152 11.12 17.09 -4.29
N VAL A 153 10.19 16.13 -4.43
CA VAL A 153 10.49 14.84 -5.07
C VAL A 153 9.97 14.71 -6.49
N LYS A 154 8.88 15.40 -6.85
CA LYS A 154 8.19 15.23 -8.14
C LYS A 154 9.07 15.47 -9.36
N ASP A 155 10.01 16.41 -9.27
CA ASP A 155 10.90 16.81 -10.39
C ASP A 155 12.21 16.03 -10.39
N THR A 156 12.49 15.22 -9.37
CA THR A 156 13.75 14.45 -9.26
C THR A 156 13.82 13.31 -10.25
N LYS A 157 12.70 12.81 -10.74
CA LYS A 157 12.56 11.59 -11.55
C LYS A 157 13.17 10.34 -10.89
N MET A 158 13.45 10.38 -9.60
CA MET A 158 13.96 9.25 -8.83
C MET A 158 12.81 8.40 -8.28
N ILE A 159 11.79 9.07 -7.76
CA ILE A 159 10.57 8.45 -7.24
C ILE A 159 9.34 9.22 -7.75
N SER A 160 8.22 8.51 -7.83
CA SER A 160 6.89 9.07 -8.08
C SER A 160 6.00 8.82 -6.87
N ILE A 161 5.33 9.83 -6.38
CA ILE A 161 4.27 9.63 -5.37
C ILE A 161 3.04 9.08 -6.07
N GLU A 162 2.67 7.85 -5.75
CA GLU A 162 1.49 7.19 -6.32
C GLU A 162 0.23 7.51 -5.53
N ALA A 163 0.33 7.53 -4.20
CA ALA A 163 -0.79 7.83 -3.34
C ALA A 163 -0.36 8.33 -1.95
N CYS A 164 -1.23 9.09 -1.32
CA CYS A 164 -1.16 9.43 0.09
C CYS A 164 -2.54 9.26 0.71
N TRP A 165 -2.61 8.48 1.78
CA TRP A 165 -3.85 8.14 2.44
C TRP A 165 -3.78 8.39 3.94
N THR A 166 -4.93 8.65 4.54
CA THR A 166 -5.15 8.55 5.99
C THR A 166 -5.98 7.32 6.31
N VAL A 167 -5.86 6.80 7.52
CA VAL A 167 -6.68 5.67 7.97
C VAL A 167 -8.09 6.17 8.28
N ALA A 168 -9.09 5.51 7.71
CA ALA A 168 -10.49 5.81 8.00
C ALA A 168 -10.82 5.52 9.48
N PRO A 169 -11.55 6.40 10.17
CA PRO A 169 -11.87 6.25 11.59
C PRO A 169 -12.46 4.88 11.92
N GLY A 170 -11.98 4.26 12.98
CA GLY A 170 -12.47 2.97 13.48
C GLY A 170 -11.95 1.73 12.75
N THR A 171 -11.08 1.87 11.74
CA THR A 171 -10.59 0.72 10.96
C THR A 171 -9.12 0.36 11.19
N GLY A 172 -8.39 1.18 11.93
CA GLY A 172 -6.97 0.96 12.22
C GLY A 172 -6.49 1.90 13.32
N ARG A 173 -5.16 2.08 13.39
CA ARG A 173 -4.58 3.02 14.34
C ARG A 173 -5.00 4.45 13.97
N HIS A 174 -5.48 5.17 14.96
CA HIS A 174 -5.74 6.59 14.83
C HIS A 174 -4.44 7.36 14.57
N HIS A 175 -4.48 8.45 13.82
CA HIS A 175 -3.32 9.26 13.44
C HIS A 175 -2.25 8.47 12.63
N GLU A 176 -2.68 7.79 11.56
CA GLU A 176 -1.76 7.11 10.67
C GLU A 176 -1.92 7.63 9.24
N VAL A 177 -0.79 7.93 8.59
CA VAL A 177 -0.70 8.31 7.18
C VAL A 177 0.12 7.27 6.44
N VAL A 178 -0.39 6.80 5.31
CA VAL A 178 0.31 5.89 4.41
C VAL A 178 0.67 6.64 3.13
N LEU A 179 1.95 6.62 2.77
CA LEU A 179 2.49 7.22 1.56
C LEU A 179 3.07 6.10 0.68
N LEU A 180 2.56 6.00 -0.54
CA LEU A 180 3.05 5.05 -1.52
C LEU A 180 3.89 5.75 -2.58
N GLN A 181 5.12 5.29 -2.78
CA GLN A 181 6.07 5.86 -3.71
C GLN A 181 6.62 4.77 -4.62
N LYS A 182 6.59 5.01 -5.93
CA LYS A 182 7.19 4.12 -6.94
C LYS A 182 8.62 4.58 -7.22
N ILE A 183 9.56 3.65 -7.24
CA ILE A 183 10.95 3.94 -7.61
C ILE A 183 11.05 3.95 -9.14
N LEU A 184 11.48 5.07 -9.69
CA LEU A 184 11.62 5.28 -11.13
C LEU A 184 13.07 5.09 -11.61
N ASP A 185 14.03 5.41 -10.74
CA ASP A 185 15.47 5.31 -11.02
C ASP A 185 16.15 4.62 -9.84
N TRP A 186 16.44 3.34 -10.03
CA TRP A 186 17.06 2.51 -9.00
C TRP A 186 18.46 2.95 -8.64
N ASP A 187 19.27 3.36 -9.60
CA ASP A 187 20.65 3.74 -9.36
C ASP A 187 20.75 4.99 -8.49
N ARG A 188 19.93 6.00 -8.79
CA ARG A 188 19.81 7.20 -7.94
C ARG A 188 19.28 6.88 -6.56
N PHE A 189 18.30 6.00 -6.49
CA PHE A 189 17.72 5.58 -5.21
C PHE A 189 18.74 4.79 -4.39
N ALA A 190 19.48 3.86 -4.98
CA ALA A 190 20.55 3.11 -4.33
C ALA A 190 21.68 4.05 -3.84
N HIS A 191 22.02 5.05 -4.65
CA HIS A 191 22.98 6.08 -4.23
C HIS A 191 22.50 6.84 -2.99
N LEU A 192 21.23 7.23 -2.94
CA LEU A 192 20.63 7.87 -1.78
C LEU A 192 20.72 6.99 -0.52
N LEU A 193 20.43 5.69 -0.64
CA LEU A 193 20.51 4.74 0.47
C LEU A 193 21.92 4.54 1.01
N THR A 194 22.93 4.52 0.13
CA THR A 194 24.31 4.20 0.48
C THR A 194 25.13 5.40 0.95
N HIS A 195 24.83 6.58 0.46
CA HIS A 195 25.56 7.81 0.83
C HIS A 195 24.85 8.63 1.90
N GLY A 196 23.66 8.19 2.28
CA GLY A 196 22.86 8.77 3.34
C GLY A 196 22.30 10.16 2.98
N MET A 197 21.22 10.49 3.65
CA MET A 197 20.71 11.86 3.69
C MET A 197 21.51 12.66 4.73
N THR A 198 22.85 12.76 4.52
CA THR A 198 23.71 13.44 5.48
C THR A 198 23.51 14.97 5.39
N GLY A 199 23.03 15.51 6.46
CA GLY A 199 23.14 16.91 6.87
C GLY A 199 22.44 17.93 5.95
N GLN A 200 23.10 18.49 4.98
CA GLN A 200 22.56 19.62 4.23
C GLN A 200 21.73 19.27 3.00
N GLN A 201 21.85 18.06 2.45
CA GLN A 201 21.08 17.62 1.30
C GLN A 201 19.78 16.87 1.69
N GLY A 202 19.73 16.31 2.89
CA GLY A 202 18.54 15.70 3.45
C GLY A 202 17.68 16.67 4.29
N GLY A 203 18.11 17.93 4.38
CA GLY A 203 17.60 18.92 5.32
C GLY A 203 16.14 19.35 5.13
N GLY A 204 15.56 19.16 3.95
CA GLY A 204 14.20 19.59 3.69
C GLY A 204 13.15 18.85 4.54
N TRP A 205 12.57 17.81 3.96
CA TRP A 205 11.46 17.09 4.58
C TRP A 205 11.83 16.34 5.87
N MET A 206 13.03 15.75 5.96
CA MET A 206 13.41 14.95 7.15
C MET A 206 13.46 15.78 8.43
N VAL A 207 13.86 17.06 8.31
CA VAL A 207 13.85 18.01 9.43
C VAL A 207 12.46 18.62 9.64
N GLU A 208 11.83 19.09 8.57
CA GLU A 208 10.49 19.68 8.65
C GLU A 208 9.44 18.69 9.17
N GLY A 209 9.53 17.44 8.77
CA GLY A 209 8.64 16.37 9.20
C GLY A 209 8.64 16.12 10.72
N LEU A 210 9.74 16.44 11.42
CA LEU A 210 9.84 16.31 12.87
C LEU A 210 8.89 17.26 13.64
N LYS A 211 8.37 18.31 13.00
CA LYS A 211 7.34 19.18 13.59
C LYS A 211 5.99 18.47 13.73
N PHE A 212 5.79 17.40 12.99
CA PHE A 212 4.52 16.69 12.89
C PHE A 212 4.58 15.28 13.46
N ARG A 213 5.74 14.60 13.36
CA ARG A 213 5.95 13.21 13.79
C ARG A 213 7.38 12.96 14.21
N ASP A 214 7.59 12.00 15.12
CA ASP A 214 8.89 11.42 15.48
C ASP A 214 8.99 9.94 15.13
N ARG A 215 7.88 9.36 14.65
CA ARG A 215 7.82 7.94 14.27
C ARG A 215 7.39 7.77 12.82
N TRP A 216 8.18 6.98 12.12
CA TRP A 216 7.98 6.66 10.71
C TRP A 216 8.62 5.32 10.39
N GLU A 217 8.00 4.56 9.49
CA GLU A 217 8.49 3.28 8.99
C GLU A 217 8.42 3.29 7.47
N SER A 218 9.47 2.79 6.82
CA SER A 218 9.53 2.62 5.37
C SER A 218 9.78 1.16 5.03
N LYS A 219 9.04 0.64 4.07
CA LYS A 219 9.19 -0.72 3.55
C LYS A 219 9.58 -0.63 2.08
N LEU A 220 10.63 -1.35 1.69
CA LEU A 220 10.97 -1.54 0.28
C LEU A 220 10.25 -2.79 -0.22
N LEU A 221 9.37 -2.60 -1.17
CA LEU A 221 8.45 -3.62 -1.67
C LEU A 221 8.72 -3.90 -3.15
N ARG A 222 8.57 -5.16 -3.53
CA ARG A 222 8.58 -5.62 -4.91
C ARG A 222 7.15 -5.90 -5.36
N CYS A 223 6.73 -5.27 -6.46
CA CYS A 223 5.42 -5.48 -7.02
C CYS A 223 5.38 -6.80 -7.80
N ALA A 224 4.38 -7.63 -7.57
CA ALA A 224 4.19 -8.83 -8.38
C ALA A 224 3.87 -8.45 -9.83
N HIS A 225 4.48 -9.14 -10.81
CA HIS A 225 4.33 -8.82 -12.24
C HIS A 225 2.87 -8.88 -12.75
N TRP A 226 2.03 -9.67 -12.10
CA TRP A 226 0.60 -9.79 -12.42
C TRP A 226 -0.27 -8.77 -11.67
N SER A 227 0.32 -7.98 -10.77
CA SER A 227 -0.40 -6.95 -10.02
C SER A 227 -1.13 -6.02 -10.99
N PRO A 228 -2.42 -5.70 -10.76
CA PRO A 228 -3.22 -4.91 -11.70
C PRO A 228 -2.68 -3.49 -11.94
N ARG A 229 -1.92 -2.96 -11.00
CA ARG A 229 -1.15 -1.71 -11.15
C ARG A 229 0.33 -2.01 -10.95
N GLN A 230 1.18 -1.27 -11.70
CA GLN A 230 2.63 -1.42 -11.68
C GLN A 230 3.31 -0.09 -11.36
#